data_8b5374435caf47c58febb1be8d984aa0
#
_entry.id   8b5374435caf47c58febb1be8d984aa0
#
_cell.length_a   1.000
_cell.length_b   1.000
_cell.length_c   1.000
_cell.angle_alpha   90.00
_cell.angle_beta   90.00
_cell.angle_gamma   90.00
#
_symmetry.space_group_name_H-M   'P 1'
#
loop_
_entity.id
_entity.type
_entity.pdbx_description
1 polymer ?
#
loop_
_entity_poly.entity_id
_entity_poly.type
_entity_poly.pdbx_seq_one_letter_code
_entity_poly.pdbx_strand_id
1 'polypeptide(L)'
;MKYFSLLICAISFLTGCNNVTYTTNIDDDVLSEHVSSHIKKRGLEQFYSVQDALDKGASPLGGIKGESCDVSDDTRTSSISYNRLKSQAIESLKNDVLYLGGNAFTLEQCQSVSPYNCDLAVICSGQAYNY
;
A
#
# COMPACT_ATOMS: atom_id res chain seq x y z
N MET A 1 7.34 16.87 -59.95
CA MET A 1 6.04 17.03 -59.27
C MET A 1 5.49 15.77 -58.60
N LYS A 2 6.08 14.58 -58.79
CA LYS A 2 5.58 13.33 -58.15
C LYS A 2 6.03 13.13 -56.69
N TYR A 3 7.09 13.81 -56.25
CA TYR A 3 7.62 13.69 -54.88
C TYR A 3 7.01 14.65 -53.88
N PHE A 4 6.36 15.71 -54.33
CA PHE A 4 5.71 16.69 -53.51
C PHE A 4 4.43 16.16 -52.85
N SER A 5 3.73 15.23 -53.54
CA SER A 5 2.51 14.61 -53.04
C SER A 5 2.79 13.58 -51.94
N LEU A 6 3.98 12.92 -51.96
CA LEU A 6 4.39 11.95 -50.93
C LEU A 6 4.81 12.61 -49.62
N LEU A 7 5.34 13.85 -49.67
CA LEU A 7 5.77 14.61 -48.49
C LEU A 7 4.56 15.09 -47.67
N ILE A 8 3.44 15.41 -48.32
CA ILE A 8 2.22 15.89 -47.64
C ILE A 8 1.53 14.75 -46.90
N CYS A 9 1.58 13.52 -47.39
CA CYS A 9 1.00 12.37 -46.67
C CYS A 9 1.78 11.98 -45.40
N ALA A 10 3.10 12.23 -45.35
CA ALA A 10 3.93 11.88 -44.19
C ALA A 10 3.71 12.79 -42.99
N ILE A 11 3.22 14.04 -43.21
CA ILE A 11 3.01 15.02 -42.14
C ILE A 11 1.66 14.79 -41.43
N SER A 12 0.71 14.09 -42.08
CA SER A 12 -0.63 13.87 -41.52
C SER A 12 -0.70 12.80 -40.44
N PHE A 13 0.38 12.04 -40.20
CA PHE A 13 0.42 10.99 -39.16
C PHE A 13 0.96 11.48 -37.81
N LEU A 14 1.39 12.73 -37.66
CA LEU A 14 1.97 13.26 -36.45
C LEU A 14 0.98 14.04 -35.56
N THR A 15 -0.29 14.15 -35.95
CA THR A 15 -1.32 14.83 -35.13
C THR A 15 -2.18 13.84 -34.33
N GLY A 16 -1.61 12.72 -33.90
CA GLY A 16 -2.27 11.72 -33.10
C GLY A 16 -2.11 11.95 -31.59
N CYS A 17 -3.19 12.20 -30.89
CA CYS A 17 -3.39 12.03 -29.45
C CYS A 17 -2.74 13.08 -28.52
N ASN A 18 -3.08 14.33 -28.67
CA ASN A 18 -2.98 15.29 -27.59
C ASN A 18 -4.39 15.59 -27.08
N ASN A 19 -4.82 14.92 -26.06
CA ASN A 19 -5.87 15.27 -25.07
C ASN A 19 -6.67 14.02 -24.68
N VAL A 20 -6.01 13.09 -23.97
CA VAL A 20 -6.77 12.16 -23.14
C VAL A 20 -6.94 12.86 -21.79
N THR A 21 -8.05 13.54 -21.61
CA THR A 21 -8.45 14.08 -20.31
C THR A 21 -9.07 12.94 -19.52
N TYR A 22 -8.36 12.42 -18.55
CA TYR A 22 -8.94 11.50 -17.58
C TYR A 22 -9.72 12.31 -16.56
N THR A 23 -11.04 12.30 -16.66
CA THR A 23 -11.89 12.77 -15.58
C THR A 23 -12.03 11.63 -14.59
N THR A 24 -11.31 11.69 -13.48
CA THR A 24 -11.56 10.84 -12.33
C THR A 24 -12.60 11.52 -11.46
N ASN A 25 -13.58 10.75 -10.94
CA ASN A 25 -14.56 11.24 -9.95
C ASN A 25 -13.94 11.30 -8.54
N ILE A 26 -12.61 11.28 -8.44
CA ILE A 26 -11.86 11.35 -7.19
C ILE A 26 -11.32 12.77 -7.09
N ASP A 27 -11.67 13.45 -6.00
CA ASP A 27 -11.14 14.77 -5.69
C ASP A 27 -9.61 14.71 -5.60
N ASP A 28 -8.92 15.72 -6.17
CA ASP A 28 -7.45 15.78 -6.22
C ASP A 28 -6.84 15.70 -4.82
N ASP A 29 -7.53 16.20 -3.80
CA ASP A 29 -7.09 16.14 -2.40
C ASP A 29 -7.06 14.69 -1.88
N VAL A 30 -8.09 13.90 -2.17
CA VAL A 30 -8.18 12.48 -1.76
C VAL A 30 -7.13 11.65 -2.50
N LEU A 31 -6.91 11.92 -3.79
CA LEU A 31 -5.89 11.24 -4.57
C LEU A 31 -4.49 11.56 -4.06
N SER A 32 -4.20 12.83 -3.77
CA SER A 32 -2.90 13.26 -3.26
C SER A 32 -2.58 12.68 -1.89
N GLU A 33 -3.55 12.60 -0.99
CA GLU A 33 -3.41 11.99 0.33
C GLU A 33 -3.15 10.49 0.21
N HIS A 34 -3.89 9.79 -0.64
CA HIS A 34 -3.74 8.35 -0.86
C HIS A 34 -2.37 8.00 -1.45
N VAL A 35 -1.92 8.74 -2.47
CA VAL A 35 -0.59 8.58 -3.06
C VAL A 35 0.51 8.90 -2.06
N SER A 36 0.37 9.99 -1.29
CA SER A 36 1.33 10.37 -0.25
C SER A 36 1.46 9.29 0.83
N SER A 37 0.35 8.72 1.30
CA SER A 37 0.36 7.64 2.29
C SER A 37 1.04 6.38 1.75
N HIS A 38 0.82 6.02 0.50
CA HIS A 38 1.48 4.88 -0.14
C HIS A 38 2.99 5.07 -0.27
N ILE A 39 3.46 6.27 -0.62
CA ILE A 39 4.88 6.59 -0.73
C ILE A 39 5.53 6.52 0.66
N LYS A 40 4.90 7.10 1.68
CA LYS A 40 5.39 7.05 3.06
C LYS A 40 5.53 5.62 3.59
N LYS A 41 4.53 4.75 3.33
CA LYS A 41 4.59 3.34 3.73
C LYS A 41 5.75 2.56 3.11
N ARG A 42 6.11 2.87 1.86
CA ARG A 42 7.25 2.24 1.19
C ARG A 42 8.59 2.70 1.74
N GLY A 43 8.63 3.88 2.35
CA GLY A 43 9.82 4.43 2.99
C GLY A 43 10.04 3.94 4.43
N LEU A 44 9.12 3.16 5.01
CA LEU A 44 9.28 2.64 6.36
C LEU A 44 10.37 1.56 6.40
N GLU A 45 11.34 1.73 7.31
CA GLU A 45 12.38 0.73 7.56
C GLU A 45 11.84 -0.38 8.47
N GLN A 46 12.11 -1.62 8.12
CA GLN A 46 11.75 -2.76 8.95
C GLN A 46 13.00 -3.36 9.60
N PHE A 47 13.04 -3.35 10.91
CA PHE A 47 14.07 -4.02 11.70
C PHE A 47 13.71 -5.48 11.96
N TYR A 48 14.72 -6.33 12.10
CA TYR A 48 14.54 -7.77 12.36
C TYR A 48 14.04 -8.06 13.77
N SER A 49 14.45 -7.23 14.75
CA SER A 49 14.09 -7.38 16.15
C SER A 49 14.11 -6.05 16.87
N VAL A 50 13.53 -6.02 18.07
CA VAL A 50 13.61 -4.87 18.99
C VAL A 50 15.07 -4.54 19.31
N GLN A 51 15.92 -5.56 19.53
CA GLN A 51 17.33 -5.35 19.82
C GLN A 51 18.07 -4.72 18.63
N ASP A 52 17.81 -5.19 17.40
CA ASP A 52 18.40 -4.60 16.17
C ASP A 52 18.03 -3.12 16.03
N ALA A 53 16.78 -2.76 16.33
CA ALA A 53 16.33 -1.37 16.31
C ALA A 53 17.08 -0.51 17.36
N LEU A 54 17.20 -1.00 18.58
CA LEU A 54 17.88 -0.27 19.67
C LEU A 54 19.37 -0.12 19.39
N ASP A 55 20.03 -1.17 18.89
CA ASP A 55 21.45 -1.14 18.57
C ASP A 55 21.77 -0.13 17.44
N LYS A 56 20.82 0.12 16.57
CA LYS A 56 20.88 1.16 15.52
C LYS A 56 20.47 2.55 16.01
N GLY A 57 20.09 2.69 17.25
CA GLY A 57 19.72 3.97 17.85
C GLY A 57 18.28 4.40 17.61
N ALA A 58 17.41 3.49 17.17
CA ALA A 58 16.00 3.79 16.99
C ALA A 58 15.29 4.02 18.34
N SER A 59 14.45 5.04 18.40
CA SER A 59 13.66 5.39 19.58
C SER A 59 12.27 4.78 19.52
N PRO A 60 11.84 3.94 20.49
CA PRO A 60 10.54 3.31 20.48
C PRO A 60 9.41 4.35 20.68
N LEU A 61 8.36 4.25 19.89
CA LEU A 61 7.18 5.12 19.95
C LEU A 61 5.99 4.43 20.61
N GLY A 62 5.81 3.12 20.38
CA GLY A 62 4.71 2.37 20.95
C GLY A 62 4.41 1.09 20.17
N GLY A 63 3.61 0.21 20.80
CA GLY A 63 3.10 -1.00 20.14
C GLY A 63 2.16 -0.66 19.00
N ILE A 64 2.24 -1.42 17.93
CA ILE A 64 1.42 -1.28 16.73
C ILE A 64 0.71 -2.58 16.40
N LYS A 65 -0.46 -2.47 15.77
CA LYS A 65 -1.27 -3.61 15.38
C LYS A 65 -1.87 -3.36 14.00
N GLY A 66 -1.92 -4.39 13.20
CA GLY A 66 -2.64 -4.38 11.93
C GLY A 66 -3.50 -5.61 11.81
N GLU A 67 -4.66 -5.47 11.21
CA GLU A 67 -5.59 -6.57 11.00
C GLU A 67 -6.18 -6.57 9.61
N SER A 68 -6.53 -7.75 9.14
CA SER A 68 -7.29 -7.95 7.92
C SER A 68 -8.28 -9.10 8.13
N CYS A 69 -9.41 -9.01 7.44
CA CYS A 69 -10.53 -9.92 7.59
C CYS A 69 -11.01 -10.35 6.21
N ASP A 70 -11.27 -11.65 6.05
CA ASP A 70 -12.01 -12.20 4.90
C ASP A 70 -13.46 -12.40 5.34
N VAL A 71 -14.36 -11.71 4.66
CA VAL A 71 -15.80 -11.89 4.84
C VAL A 71 -16.32 -12.60 3.61
N SER A 72 -16.98 -13.75 3.79
CA SER A 72 -17.69 -14.42 2.71
C SER A 72 -18.73 -13.48 2.12
N ASP A 73 -18.59 -13.23 0.84
CA ASP A 73 -19.67 -12.66 0.05
C ASP A 73 -20.25 -13.81 -0.80
N ASP A 74 -21.55 -13.98 -0.80
CA ASP A 74 -22.28 -15.01 -1.58
C ASP A 74 -21.92 -15.01 -3.07
N THR A 75 -21.30 -13.92 -3.53
CA THR A 75 -20.82 -13.76 -4.92
C THR A 75 -19.39 -14.24 -5.13
N ARG A 76 -18.65 -14.52 -4.05
CA ARG A 76 -17.22 -14.89 -4.14
C ARG A 76 -17.06 -16.40 -4.21
N THR A 77 -16.43 -16.88 -5.28
CA THR A 77 -16.16 -18.30 -5.53
C THR A 77 -14.91 -18.86 -4.82
N SER A 78 -14.08 -18.00 -4.23
CA SER A 78 -12.86 -18.44 -3.53
C SER A 78 -12.57 -17.57 -2.30
N SER A 79 -12.15 -18.23 -1.21
CA SER A 79 -11.63 -17.56 -0.01
C SER A 79 -10.29 -16.86 -0.30
N ILE A 80 -10.03 -15.78 0.42
CA ILE A 80 -8.73 -15.08 0.36
C ILE A 80 -7.69 -15.95 1.07
N SER A 81 -6.52 -16.13 0.44
CA SER A 81 -5.44 -16.90 1.06
C SER A 81 -4.85 -16.20 2.29
N TYR A 82 -4.39 -16.98 3.27
CA TYR A 82 -3.70 -16.49 4.48
C TYR A 82 -2.57 -15.50 4.15
N ASN A 83 -1.75 -15.79 3.13
CA ASN A 83 -0.63 -14.91 2.76
C ASN A 83 -1.10 -13.53 2.29
N ARG A 84 -2.23 -13.46 1.59
CA ARG A 84 -2.82 -12.20 1.15
C ARG A 84 -3.38 -11.42 2.33
N LEU A 85 -4.09 -12.07 3.26
CA LEU A 85 -4.57 -11.45 4.48
C LEU A 85 -3.42 -10.97 5.36
N LYS A 86 -2.35 -11.76 5.50
CA LYS A 86 -1.14 -11.35 6.21
C LYS A 86 -0.52 -10.10 5.61
N SER A 87 -0.41 -10.02 4.29
CA SER A 87 0.12 -8.82 3.62
C SER A 87 -0.76 -7.59 3.88
N GLN A 88 -2.08 -7.75 3.85
CA GLN A 88 -3.02 -6.68 4.16
C GLN A 88 -2.93 -6.23 5.62
N ALA A 89 -2.78 -7.18 6.57
CA ALA A 89 -2.59 -6.88 7.97
C ALA A 89 -1.28 -6.11 8.23
N ILE A 90 -0.19 -6.46 7.52
CA ILE A 90 1.07 -5.71 7.59
C ILE A 90 0.90 -4.29 7.01
N GLU A 91 0.17 -4.12 5.91
CA GLU A 91 -0.12 -2.78 5.38
C GLU A 91 -0.99 -1.95 6.33
N SER A 92 -1.93 -2.58 7.04
CA SER A 92 -2.70 -1.96 8.12
C SER A 92 -1.79 -1.53 9.29
N LEU A 93 -0.88 -2.42 9.72
CA LEU A 93 0.12 -2.13 10.76
C LEU A 93 1.01 -0.94 10.41
N LYS A 94 1.42 -0.80 9.17
CA LYS A 94 2.21 0.36 8.71
C LYS A 94 1.45 1.68 8.84
N ASN A 95 0.11 1.69 8.77
CA ASN A 95 -0.67 2.89 9.04
C ASN A 95 -0.51 3.33 10.50
N ASP A 96 -0.48 2.38 11.45
CA ASP A 96 -0.28 2.68 12.86
C ASP A 96 1.11 3.27 13.11
N VAL A 97 2.16 2.78 12.40
CA VAL A 97 3.51 3.38 12.45
C VAL A 97 3.46 4.85 12.07
N LEU A 98 2.81 5.16 10.92
CA LEU A 98 2.68 6.53 10.43
C LEU A 98 1.83 7.40 11.35
N TYR A 99 0.77 6.82 11.94
CA TYR A 99 -0.09 7.51 12.90
C TYR A 99 0.66 7.94 14.16
N LEU A 100 1.60 7.09 14.64
CA LEU A 100 2.48 7.40 15.76
C LEU A 100 3.65 8.34 15.38
N GLY A 101 3.75 8.76 14.11
CA GLY A 101 4.83 9.61 13.61
C GLY A 101 6.14 8.85 13.40
N GLY A 102 6.11 7.52 13.34
CA GLY A 102 7.27 6.67 13.13
C GLY A 102 7.70 6.59 11.66
N ASN A 103 8.95 6.21 11.45
CA ASN A 103 9.54 5.93 10.15
C ASN A 103 10.15 4.53 10.06
N ALA A 104 10.08 3.75 11.17
CA ALA A 104 10.57 2.38 11.22
C ALA A 104 9.70 1.51 12.14
N PHE A 105 9.79 0.18 11.98
CA PHE A 105 9.03 -0.77 12.79
C PHE A 105 9.72 -2.12 12.90
N THR A 106 9.33 -2.89 13.93
CA THR A 106 9.55 -4.34 14.00
C THR A 106 8.23 -5.06 13.83
N LEU A 107 8.26 -6.20 13.16
CA LEU A 107 7.15 -7.13 13.10
C LEU A 107 7.45 -8.29 14.07
N GLU A 108 6.65 -8.44 15.13
CA GLU A 108 6.88 -9.46 16.13
C GLU A 108 6.18 -10.78 15.78
N GLN A 109 4.88 -10.71 15.50
CA GLN A 109 4.11 -11.89 15.14
C GLN A 109 2.92 -11.55 14.26
N CYS A 110 2.49 -12.53 13.45
CA CYS A 110 1.20 -12.54 12.78
C CYS A 110 0.50 -13.86 13.10
N GLN A 111 -0.74 -13.80 13.53
CA GLN A 111 -1.55 -14.98 13.86
C GLN A 111 -2.90 -14.93 13.15
N SER A 112 -3.39 -16.10 12.76
CA SER A 112 -4.74 -16.23 12.24
C SER A 112 -5.73 -16.39 13.40
N VAL A 113 -6.88 -15.76 13.26
CA VAL A 113 -8.00 -15.87 14.19
C VAL A 113 -9.29 -16.03 13.38
N SER A 114 -10.31 -16.62 13.98
CA SER A 114 -11.63 -16.76 13.37
C SER A 114 -12.65 -16.01 14.24
N PRO A 115 -12.74 -14.67 14.11
CA PRO A 115 -13.73 -13.91 14.84
C PRO A 115 -15.11 -14.15 14.25
N TYR A 116 -16.15 -13.83 15.03
CA TYR A 116 -17.55 -14.14 14.73
C TYR A 116 -18.06 -13.57 13.38
N ASN A 117 -17.43 -12.51 12.90
CA ASN A 117 -17.81 -11.77 11.68
C ASN A 117 -16.84 -11.90 10.51
N CYS A 118 -15.86 -12.78 10.62
CA CYS A 118 -14.87 -13.05 9.55
C CYS A 118 -14.69 -14.55 9.39
N ASP A 119 -14.59 -15.05 8.17
CA ASP A 119 -14.25 -16.46 7.93
C ASP A 119 -12.80 -16.74 8.33
N LEU A 120 -11.93 -15.79 8.03
CA LEU A 120 -10.54 -15.81 8.43
C LEU A 120 -10.08 -14.37 8.66
N ALA A 121 -9.44 -14.10 9.78
CA ALA A 121 -8.75 -12.85 10.02
C ALA A 121 -7.28 -13.11 10.35
N VAL A 122 -6.42 -12.16 10.01
CA VAL A 122 -5.00 -12.15 10.38
C VAL A 122 -4.73 -10.88 11.16
N ILE A 123 -4.11 -11.05 12.31
CA ILE A 123 -3.68 -9.97 13.18
C ILE A 123 -2.16 -10.01 13.25
N CYS A 124 -1.51 -8.90 12.92
CA CYS A 124 -0.08 -8.70 13.08
C CYS A 124 0.18 -7.66 14.18
N SER A 125 1.21 -7.89 14.98
CA SER A 125 1.67 -6.96 16.02
C SER A 125 3.15 -6.68 15.91
N GLY A 126 3.58 -5.55 16.44
CA GLY A 126 4.96 -5.09 16.42
C GLY A 126 5.16 -3.81 17.21
N GLN A 127 6.30 -3.17 17.00
CA GLN A 127 6.69 -1.92 17.66
C GLN A 127 7.04 -0.88 16.61
N ALA A 128 6.59 0.37 16.80
CA ALA A 128 6.97 1.51 15.97
C ALA A 128 8.18 2.24 16.56
N TYR A 129 8.99 2.82 15.70
CA TYR A 129 10.19 3.58 16.05
C TYR A 129 10.31 4.87 15.24
N ASN A 130 11.00 5.81 15.82
CA ASN A 130 11.64 6.94 15.13
C ASN A 130 13.14 6.63 14.99
N TYR A 131 13.63 6.61 13.74
CA TYR A 131 14.99 6.23 13.38
C TYR A 131 15.63 7.24 12.42
#